data_3fcdda12b209b070ca7d12d4b67b7507
#
_entry.id   3fcdda12b209b070ca7d12d4b67b7507
#
_cell.length_a   1.000
_cell.length_b   1.000
_cell.length_c   1.000
_cell.angle_alpha   90.00
_cell.angle_beta   90.00
_cell.angle_gamma   90.00
#
_symmetry.space_group_name_H-M   'P 1'
#
loop_
_entity.id
_entity.type
_entity.pdbx_description
1 polymer ?
#
loop_
_entity_poly.entity_id
_entity_poly.type
_entity_poly.pdbx_seq_one_letter_code
_entity_poly.pdbx_strand_id
1 'polypeptide(L)'
;MTDEAPRPTSRRTLLAGMALMATAGALPQRAKANPAMKHVVLLGDSIFDNKRFVGDGPDVIKELSGALPSGWQASLNAVDGSTTVDIKGQLKLLPDDATHLVVSVGGNDALQNKSLIEEKAQSVAEVLDKLGKIRAAFQGNYRAMLDGVLARKLPTAVCSIYGPRYLNPDTRNVASTGLSVFNDTITREAFARGVPLIDLRLIFNDDADYANDVEPSVKGGAKIARVITTLLTTHDFTQKRSEIYVG
;
A
#
# COMPACT_ATOMS: atom_id res chain seq x y z
N MET A 1 31.34 61.39 -83.32
CA MET A 1 29.94 61.75 -83.63
C MET A 1 29.21 61.43 -82.36
N THR A 2 29.05 62.44 -81.51
CA THR A 2 27.82 63.18 -81.20
C THR A 2 26.77 62.26 -80.61
N ASP A 3 26.15 62.44 -79.51
CA ASP A 3 25.70 63.64 -78.87
C ASP A 3 25.12 63.25 -77.45
N GLU A 4 25.46 63.93 -76.51
CA GLU A 4 24.74 64.87 -75.65
C GLU A 4 23.68 64.33 -74.68
N ALA A 5 23.92 64.70 -73.45
CA ALA A 5 23.03 64.64 -72.29
C ALA A 5 21.76 65.49 -72.42
N PRO A 6 20.79 65.46 -71.53
CA PRO A 6 20.92 66.19 -70.26
C PRO A 6 20.21 65.57 -69.00
N ARG A 7 20.62 66.03 -67.85
CA ARG A 7 19.91 66.06 -66.56
C ARG A 7 18.70 67.01 -66.63
N PRO A 8 17.74 67.10 -65.69
CA PRO A 8 17.83 66.92 -64.25
C PRO A 8 16.53 66.36 -63.63
N THR A 9 16.42 66.05 -62.39
CA THR A 9 15.82 66.82 -61.31
C THR A 9 15.52 65.94 -60.08
N SER A 10 15.93 66.50 -59.02
CA SER A 10 15.63 66.10 -57.61
C SER A 10 14.16 65.93 -57.30
N ARG A 11 13.83 64.88 -56.53
CA ARG A 11 12.73 64.92 -55.54
C ARG A 11 13.08 64.06 -54.31
N ARG A 12 13.28 64.79 -53.20
CA ARG A 12 13.34 64.27 -51.88
C ARG A 12 12.08 63.51 -51.61
N THR A 13 12.19 62.24 -51.23
CA THR A 13 11.09 61.48 -50.59
C THR A 13 11.59 61.07 -49.24
N LEU A 14 10.91 61.60 -48.18
CA LEU A 14 11.08 61.25 -46.78
C LEU A 14 10.68 59.78 -46.62
N LEU A 15 11.60 58.94 -46.16
CA LEU A 15 11.31 57.62 -45.62
C LEU A 15 11.02 57.79 -44.15
N ALA A 16 9.70 57.73 -43.79
CA ALA A 16 9.24 57.57 -42.43
C ALA A 16 9.56 56.13 -41.99
N GLY A 17 10.52 56.00 -41.05
CA GLY A 17 10.85 54.77 -40.43
C GLY A 17 9.71 54.36 -39.48
N MET A 18 8.94 53.31 -39.83
CA MET A 18 8.07 52.60 -38.87
C MET A 18 8.94 51.65 -38.03
N ALA A 19 9.20 52.05 -36.78
CA ALA A 19 9.74 51.15 -35.76
C ALA A 19 8.65 50.15 -35.35
N LEU A 20 8.76 48.90 -35.81
CA LEU A 20 7.94 47.80 -35.33
C LEU A 20 8.41 47.43 -33.90
N MET A 21 7.72 47.90 -32.87
CA MET A 21 7.89 47.39 -31.51
C MET A 21 7.32 45.98 -31.48
N ALA A 22 8.21 44.99 -31.52
CA ALA A 22 7.87 43.61 -31.18
C ALA A 22 7.59 43.55 -29.66
N THR A 23 6.31 43.62 -29.28
CA THR A 23 5.90 43.25 -27.94
C THR A 23 6.12 41.76 -27.82
N ALA A 24 7.22 41.36 -27.17
CA ALA A 24 7.40 39.97 -26.71
C ALA A 24 6.29 39.67 -25.71
N GLY A 25 5.21 39.08 -26.21
CA GLY A 25 4.15 38.54 -25.37
C GLY A 25 4.77 37.46 -24.51
N ALA A 26 4.97 37.74 -23.23
CA ALA A 26 5.31 36.72 -22.24
C ALA A 26 4.17 35.70 -22.25
N LEU A 27 4.44 34.52 -22.82
CA LEU A 27 3.52 33.37 -22.71
C LEU A 27 3.29 33.14 -21.21
N PRO A 28 2.04 33.02 -20.76
CA PRO A 28 1.78 32.72 -19.37
C PRO A 28 2.48 31.40 -19.02
N GLN A 29 3.48 31.48 -18.16
CA GLN A 29 4.15 30.32 -17.60
C GLN A 29 3.05 29.49 -16.93
N ARG A 30 2.68 28.36 -17.53
CA ARG A 30 1.72 27.42 -16.97
C ARG A 30 2.24 27.08 -15.59
N ALA A 31 1.59 27.60 -14.56
CA ALA A 31 1.87 27.21 -13.18
C ALA A 31 1.85 25.68 -13.16
N LYS A 32 2.97 25.04 -12.81
CA LYS A 32 3.00 23.60 -12.56
C LYS A 32 1.97 23.36 -11.49
N ALA A 33 0.86 22.74 -11.84
CA ALA A 33 -0.12 22.31 -10.85
C ALA A 33 0.66 21.50 -9.82
N ASN A 34 0.57 21.93 -8.56
CA ASN A 34 1.17 21.17 -7.48
C ASN A 34 0.54 19.76 -7.55
N PRO A 35 1.33 18.67 -7.67
CA PRO A 35 0.75 17.34 -7.78
C PRO A 35 -0.18 17.14 -6.58
N ALA A 36 -1.42 16.71 -6.85
CA ALA A 36 -2.39 16.46 -5.80
C ALA A 36 -1.76 15.56 -4.71
N MET A 37 -1.96 15.91 -3.45
CA MET A 37 -1.49 15.14 -2.30
C MET A 37 -1.99 13.70 -2.43
N LYS A 38 -1.11 12.72 -2.32
CA LYS A 38 -1.48 11.30 -2.27
C LYS A 38 -1.76 10.92 -0.81
N HIS A 39 -2.83 10.18 -0.57
CA HIS A 39 -3.24 9.77 0.77
C HIS A 39 -3.39 8.26 0.83
N VAL A 40 -2.51 7.58 1.57
CA VAL A 40 -2.61 6.15 1.86
C VAL A 40 -3.36 5.92 3.16
N VAL A 41 -4.33 5.00 3.14
CA VAL A 41 -5.08 4.59 4.34
C VAL A 41 -4.73 3.15 4.67
N LEU A 42 -4.31 2.91 5.90
CA LEU A 42 -4.04 1.58 6.44
C LEU A 42 -5.33 0.99 7.00
N LEU A 43 -5.72 -0.18 6.49
CA LEU A 43 -6.87 -0.97 6.93
C LEU A 43 -6.37 -2.29 7.51
N GLY A 44 -7.02 -2.81 8.52
CA GLY A 44 -6.66 -4.10 9.09
C GLY A 44 -6.77 -4.17 10.61
N ASP A 45 -5.80 -4.83 11.20
CA ASP A 45 -5.76 -5.18 12.61
C ASP A 45 -4.54 -4.56 13.34
N SER A 46 -4.13 -5.18 14.46
CA SER A 46 -3.01 -4.74 15.30
C SER A 46 -1.65 -4.70 14.59
N ILE A 47 -1.51 -5.32 13.43
CA ILE A 47 -0.28 -5.20 12.63
C ILE A 47 -0.04 -3.75 12.23
N PHE A 48 -1.08 -2.98 12.01
CA PHE A 48 -1.00 -1.54 11.75
C PHE A 48 -1.38 -0.69 12.96
N ASP A 49 -2.40 -1.10 13.74
CA ASP A 49 -2.82 -0.43 14.98
C ASP A 49 -2.05 -0.99 16.18
N ASN A 50 -0.72 -0.79 16.18
CA ASN A 50 0.17 -1.38 17.17
C ASN A 50 0.62 -0.42 18.30
N LYS A 51 0.02 0.78 18.41
CA LYS A 51 0.49 1.78 19.38
C LYS A 51 0.57 1.28 20.81
N ARG A 52 -0.39 0.46 21.25
CA ARG A 52 -0.42 -0.12 22.61
C ARG A 52 0.74 -1.07 22.91
N PHE A 53 1.45 -1.59 21.89
CA PHE A 53 2.51 -2.58 22.04
C PHE A 53 3.93 -1.98 21.95
N VAL A 54 4.06 -0.73 21.53
CA VAL A 54 5.36 -0.07 21.32
C VAL A 54 5.70 0.99 22.38
N GLY A 55 4.86 1.15 23.43
CA GLY A 55 5.07 2.11 24.52
C GLY A 55 5.25 3.55 23.99
N ASP A 56 6.35 4.20 24.36
CA ASP A 56 6.65 5.57 23.91
C ASP A 56 7.24 5.62 22.50
N GLY A 57 7.59 4.47 21.92
CA GLY A 57 8.14 4.38 20.57
C GLY A 57 7.09 4.72 19.49
N PRO A 58 7.53 4.95 18.25
CA PRO A 58 6.63 5.15 17.13
C PRO A 58 5.90 3.85 16.77
N ASP A 59 4.62 3.96 16.46
CA ASP A 59 3.79 2.91 15.87
C ASP A 59 3.96 2.88 14.33
N VAL A 60 3.34 1.89 13.68
CA VAL A 60 3.46 1.71 12.22
C VAL A 60 3.01 2.94 11.45
N ILE A 61 1.92 3.59 11.87
CA ILE A 61 1.43 4.78 11.15
C ILE A 61 2.38 5.97 11.26
N LYS A 62 3.03 6.13 12.41
CA LYS A 62 4.03 7.19 12.62
C LYS A 62 5.31 6.91 11.83
N GLU A 63 5.78 5.66 11.84
CA GLU A 63 6.91 5.22 11.00
C GLU A 63 6.62 5.44 9.52
N LEU A 64 5.43 5.07 9.04
CA LEU A 64 5.03 5.26 7.65
C LEU A 64 4.98 6.75 7.29
N SER A 65 4.37 7.58 8.14
CA SER A 65 4.29 9.02 7.91
C SER A 65 5.66 9.68 7.81
N GLY A 66 6.65 9.17 8.56
CA GLY A 66 8.04 9.64 8.49
C GLY A 66 8.82 9.13 7.28
N ALA A 67 8.46 7.96 6.73
CA ALA A 67 9.14 7.32 5.60
C ALA A 67 8.61 7.78 4.23
N LEU A 68 7.38 8.25 4.17
CA LEU A 68 6.75 8.69 2.92
C LEU A 68 7.42 9.96 2.36
N PRO A 69 7.60 10.06 1.03
CA PRO A 69 8.17 11.25 0.41
C PRO A 69 7.19 12.43 0.43
N SER A 70 7.71 13.65 0.16
CA SER A 70 6.88 14.84 0.02
C SER A 70 5.73 14.63 -0.96
N GLY A 71 4.55 15.15 -0.64
CA GLY A 71 3.33 14.98 -1.44
C GLY A 71 2.54 13.72 -1.09
N TRP A 72 2.92 13.00 -0.02
CA TRP A 72 2.16 11.90 0.55
C TRP A 72 1.73 12.19 1.98
N GLN A 73 0.61 11.64 2.36
CA GLN A 73 0.15 11.53 3.76
C GLN A 73 -0.39 10.13 4.02
N ALA A 74 -0.45 9.75 5.29
CA ALA A 74 -0.96 8.47 5.73
C ALA A 74 -1.98 8.64 6.85
N SER A 75 -2.99 7.77 6.88
CA SER A 75 -3.93 7.65 7.99
C SER A 75 -4.20 6.19 8.34
N LEU A 76 -4.70 5.97 9.55
CA LEU A 76 -4.95 4.67 10.13
C LEU A 76 -6.45 4.49 10.38
N ASN A 77 -7.05 3.53 9.68
CA ASN A 77 -8.41 3.07 9.96
C ASN A 77 -8.40 1.62 10.50
N ALA A 78 -7.22 0.96 10.51
CA ALA A 78 -7.06 -0.34 11.15
C ALA A 78 -7.38 -0.25 12.65
N VAL A 79 -7.92 -1.34 13.20
CA VAL A 79 -8.32 -1.45 14.61
C VAL A 79 -7.81 -2.77 15.17
N ASP A 80 -7.08 -2.71 16.27
CA ASP A 80 -6.59 -3.89 16.99
C ASP A 80 -7.71 -4.92 17.22
N GLY A 81 -7.43 -6.18 16.99
CA GLY A 81 -8.39 -7.30 17.13
C GLY A 81 -9.31 -7.51 15.92
N SER A 82 -9.29 -6.66 14.90
CA SER A 82 -10.16 -6.81 13.72
C SER A 82 -9.87 -8.09 12.94
N THR A 83 -10.93 -8.64 12.38
CA THR A 83 -10.93 -9.76 11.43
C THR A 83 -11.30 -9.30 10.02
N THR A 84 -11.30 -10.22 9.07
CA THR A 84 -11.68 -9.92 7.68
C THR A 84 -13.08 -9.29 7.57
N VAL A 85 -14.03 -9.67 8.43
CA VAL A 85 -15.41 -9.14 8.38
C VAL A 85 -15.52 -7.68 8.86
N ASP A 86 -14.57 -7.22 9.68
CA ASP A 86 -14.58 -5.88 10.29
C ASP A 86 -14.11 -4.80 9.31
N ILE A 87 -13.36 -5.16 8.27
CA ILE A 87 -12.87 -4.24 7.25
C ILE A 87 -14.00 -3.45 6.60
N LYS A 88 -15.18 -4.05 6.47
CA LYS A 88 -16.37 -3.34 5.97
C LYS A 88 -16.73 -2.09 6.80
N GLY A 89 -16.51 -2.15 8.12
CA GLY A 89 -16.68 -1.00 9.01
C GLY A 89 -15.63 0.08 8.76
N GLN A 90 -14.36 -0.32 8.64
CA GLN A 90 -13.24 0.58 8.40
C GLN A 90 -13.36 1.30 7.04
N LEU A 91 -13.87 0.62 6.02
CA LEU A 91 -14.14 1.21 4.70
C LEU A 91 -15.20 2.33 4.72
N LYS A 92 -16.09 2.38 5.70
CA LYS A 92 -17.06 3.48 5.85
C LYS A 92 -16.44 4.76 6.39
N LEU A 93 -15.26 4.64 6.98
CA LEU A 93 -14.52 5.73 7.62
C LEU A 93 -13.38 6.24 6.71
N LEU A 94 -13.34 5.82 5.44
CA LEU A 94 -12.32 6.31 4.51
C LEU A 94 -12.45 7.82 4.34
N PRO A 95 -11.34 8.57 4.43
CA PRO A 95 -11.32 9.98 4.07
C PRO A 95 -11.68 10.18 2.58
N ASP A 96 -12.36 11.27 2.26
CA ASP A 96 -12.76 11.60 0.89
C ASP A 96 -11.56 11.79 -0.05
N ASP A 97 -10.42 12.19 0.49
CA ASP A 97 -9.15 12.38 -0.23
C ASP A 97 -8.26 11.14 -0.27
N ALA A 98 -8.74 9.98 0.21
CA ALA A 98 -8.00 8.72 0.11
C ALA A 98 -7.69 8.38 -1.34
N THR A 99 -6.42 8.05 -1.61
CA THR A 99 -5.95 7.69 -2.95
C THR A 99 -5.38 6.29 -3.05
N HIS A 100 -4.95 5.69 -1.94
CA HIS A 100 -4.34 4.36 -1.87
C HIS A 100 -4.80 3.63 -0.61
N LEU A 101 -4.90 2.30 -0.70
CA LEU A 101 -5.24 1.43 0.43
C LEU A 101 -4.16 0.38 0.62
N VAL A 102 -3.80 0.11 1.89
CA VAL A 102 -2.99 -1.06 2.24
C VAL A 102 -3.74 -1.83 3.32
N VAL A 103 -3.91 -3.14 3.11
CA VAL A 103 -4.72 -3.99 3.99
C VAL A 103 -3.86 -5.09 4.61
N SER A 104 -3.84 -5.17 5.93
CA SER A 104 -3.23 -6.26 6.70
C SER A 104 -4.26 -6.85 7.64
N VAL A 105 -4.80 -8.02 7.31
CA VAL A 105 -5.85 -8.68 8.09
C VAL A 105 -5.84 -10.19 7.85
N GLY A 106 -6.30 -10.93 8.84
CA GLY A 106 -6.39 -12.40 8.79
C GLY A 106 -5.67 -13.10 9.94
N GLY A 107 -4.78 -12.40 10.65
CA GLY A 107 -4.14 -12.92 11.87
C GLY A 107 -5.17 -13.29 12.94
N ASN A 108 -6.13 -12.42 13.20
CA ASN A 108 -7.20 -12.69 14.17
C ASN A 108 -8.18 -13.77 13.68
N ASP A 109 -8.45 -13.86 12.37
CA ASP A 109 -9.23 -15.00 11.81
C ASP A 109 -8.53 -16.34 12.11
N ALA A 110 -7.19 -16.39 12.01
CA ALA A 110 -6.42 -17.58 12.38
C ALA A 110 -6.44 -17.82 13.89
N LEU A 111 -6.25 -16.80 14.72
CA LEU A 111 -6.26 -16.90 16.19
C LEU A 111 -7.60 -17.38 16.74
N GLN A 112 -8.73 -17.05 16.11
CA GLN A 112 -10.05 -17.59 16.48
C GLN A 112 -10.15 -19.11 16.33
N ASN A 113 -9.28 -19.73 15.52
CA ASN A 113 -9.24 -21.17 15.29
C ASN A 113 -8.08 -21.87 16.03
N LYS A 114 -7.40 -21.17 16.97
CA LYS A 114 -6.25 -21.70 17.68
C LYS A 114 -6.53 -22.96 18.50
N SER A 115 -7.77 -23.16 18.97
CA SER A 115 -8.16 -24.35 19.71
C SER A 115 -7.97 -25.66 18.95
N LEU A 116 -7.96 -25.60 17.59
CA LEU A 116 -7.68 -26.77 16.76
C LEU A 116 -6.33 -27.43 17.10
N ILE A 117 -5.34 -26.64 17.55
CA ILE A 117 -4.00 -27.13 17.91
C ILE A 117 -4.05 -28.06 19.14
N GLU A 118 -5.00 -27.84 20.03
CA GLU A 118 -5.17 -28.61 21.29
C GLU A 118 -6.17 -29.76 21.16
N GLU A 119 -6.89 -29.87 20.04
CA GLU A 119 -7.87 -30.89 19.80
C GLU A 119 -7.22 -32.28 19.62
N LYS A 120 -7.82 -33.31 20.25
CA LYS A 120 -7.46 -34.69 19.94
C LYS A 120 -8.02 -35.08 18.58
N ALA A 121 -7.22 -35.74 17.78
CA ALA A 121 -7.63 -36.27 16.48
C ALA A 121 -7.38 -37.79 16.42
N GLN A 122 -8.26 -38.53 15.73
CA GLN A 122 -8.12 -39.95 15.52
C GLN A 122 -7.22 -40.29 14.32
N SER A 123 -7.06 -39.32 13.38
CA SER A 123 -6.23 -39.49 12.21
C SER A 123 -5.71 -38.16 11.67
N VAL A 124 -4.63 -38.21 10.88
CA VAL A 124 -4.14 -37.07 10.14
C VAL A 124 -5.20 -36.56 9.15
N ALA A 125 -5.96 -37.44 8.53
CA ALA A 125 -7.02 -37.07 7.60
C ALA A 125 -8.10 -36.20 8.25
N GLU A 126 -8.47 -36.50 9.51
CA GLU A 126 -9.42 -35.70 10.30
C GLU A 126 -8.90 -34.27 10.52
N VAL A 127 -7.62 -34.13 10.89
CA VAL A 127 -7.00 -32.81 11.09
C VAL A 127 -6.98 -32.00 9.78
N LEU A 128 -6.60 -32.65 8.69
CA LEU A 128 -6.56 -32.00 7.36
C LEU A 128 -7.96 -31.59 6.87
N ASP A 129 -9.00 -32.38 7.16
CA ASP A 129 -10.39 -32.03 6.83
C ASP A 129 -10.85 -30.81 7.63
N LYS A 130 -10.60 -30.79 8.95
CA LYS A 130 -10.91 -29.63 9.81
C LYS A 130 -10.20 -28.37 9.31
N LEU A 131 -8.90 -28.46 9.02
CA LEU A 131 -8.11 -27.34 8.49
C LEU A 131 -8.63 -26.90 7.11
N GLY A 132 -9.05 -27.83 6.26
CA GLY A 132 -9.68 -27.56 4.99
C GLY A 132 -10.99 -26.76 5.10
N LYS A 133 -11.81 -27.08 6.10
CA LYS A 133 -13.06 -26.34 6.41
C LYS A 133 -12.77 -24.92 6.90
N ILE A 134 -11.79 -24.75 7.79
CA ILE A 134 -11.33 -23.44 8.27
C ILE A 134 -10.82 -22.60 7.09
N ARG A 135 -9.99 -23.18 6.23
CA ARG A 135 -9.49 -22.51 5.02
C ARG A 135 -10.64 -22.05 4.13
N ALA A 136 -11.64 -22.91 3.89
CA ALA A 136 -12.75 -22.56 3.01
C ALA A 136 -13.61 -21.42 3.58
N ALA A 137 -13.87 -21.42 4.89
CA ALA A 137 -14.56 -20.32 5.57
C ALA A 137 -13.79 -19.01 5.49
N PHE A 138 -12.48 -19.05 5.80
CA PHE A 138 -11.60 -17.89 5.68
C PHE A 138 -11.55 -17.36 4.23
N GLN A 139 -11.45 -18.25 3.25
CA GLN A 139 -11.44 -17.85 1.84
C GLN A 139 -12.71 -17.10 1.45
N GLY A 140 -13.87 -17.56 1.91
CA GLY A 140 -15.15 -16.86 1.68
C GLY A 140 -15.14 -15.45 2.24
N ASN A 141 -14.71 -15.31 3.50
CA ASN A 141 -14.63 -14.01 4.19
C ASN A 141 -13.58 -13.08 3.54
N TYR A 142 -12.39 -13.61 3.26
CA TYR A 142 -11.29 -12.84 2.66
C TYR A 142 -11.68 -12.34 1.26
N ARG A 143 -12.33 -13.19 0.46
CA ARG A 143 -12.84 -12.82 -0.86
C ARG A 143 -13.86 -11.69 -0.78
N ALA A 144 -14.85 -11.82 0.09
CA ALA A 144 -15.86 -10.79 0.29
C ALA A 144 -15.27 -9.46 0.78
N MET A 145 -14.28 -9.54 1.69
CA MET A 145 -13.51 -8.38 2.15
C MET A 145 -12.78 -7.70 1.00
N LEU A 146 -11.99 -8.46 0.23
CA LEU A 146 -11.17 -7.92 -0.85
C LEU A 146 -12.02 -7.33 -1.98
N ASP A 147 -13.16 -7.97 -2.31
CA ASP A 147 -14.12 -7.42 -3.28
C ASP A 147 -14.70 -6.08 -2.78
N GLY A 148 -14.99 -5.96 -1.49
CA GLY A 148 -15.44 -4.70 -0.87
C GLY A 148 -14.39 -3.58 -0.90
N VAL A 149 -13.12 -3.94 -0.68
CA VAL A 149 -11.97 -3.00 -0.78
C VAL A 149 -11.80 -2.53 -2.22
N LEU A 150 -11.75 -3.45 -3.17
CA LEU A 150 -11.55 -3.15 -4.60
C LEU A 150 -12.73 -2.39 -5.23
N ALA A 151 -13.94 -2.53 -4.68
CA ALA A 151 -15.10 -1.73 -5.09
C ALA A 151 -14.88 -0.22 -4.87
N ARG A 152 -13.93 0.19 -4.03
CA ARG A 152 -13.53 1.60 -3.85
C ARG A 152 -12.76 2.15 -5.05
N LYS A 153 -12.27 1.28 -5.95
CA LYS A 153 -11.49 1.65 -7.15
C LYS A 153 -10.23 2.46 -6.85
N LEU A 154 -9.66 2.27 -5.67
CA LEU A 154 -8.40 2.87 -5.26
C LEU A 154 -7.25 1.88 -5.46
N PRO A 155 -6.06 2.33 -5.86
CA PRO A 155 -4.82 1.58 -5.77
C PRO A 155 -4.71 0.86 -4.43
N THR A 156 -4.60 -0.48 -4.47
CA THR A 156 -4.69 -1.32 -3.27
C THR A 156 -3.56 -2.33 -3.23
N ALA A 157 -2.97 -2.53 -2.05
CA ALA A 157 -2.03 -3.61 -1.74
C ALA A 157 -2.54 -4.40 -0.52
N VAL A 158 -2.13 -5.66 -0.41
CA VAL A 158 -2.44 -6.50 0.75
C VAL A 158 -1.17 -7.07 1.37
N CYS A 159 -1.24 -7.46 2.64
CA CYS A 159 -0.16 -8.11 3.36
C CYS A 159 -0.44 -9.59 3.58
N SER A 160 0.60 -10.42 3.60
CA SER A 160 0.55 -11.77 4.18
C SER A 160 0.61 -11.69 5.72
N ILE A 161 0.37 -12.82 6.40
CA ILE A 161 0.51 -12.94 7.85
C ILE A 161 1.87 -13.57 8.15
N TYR A 162 2.72 -12.93 8.96
CA TYR A 162 3.97 -13.52 9.42
C TYR A 162 3.74 -14.57 10.52
N GLY A 163 4.72 -15.45 10.74
CA GLY A 163 4.66 -16.47 11.80
C GLY A 163 4.76 -15.85 13.19
N PRO A 164 4.05 -16.39 14.19
CA PRO A 164 4.18 -15.95 15.58
C PRO A 164 5.55 -16.29 16.14
N ARG A 165 5.96 -15.55 17.19
CA ARG A 165 7.26 -15.74 17.86
C ARG A 165 7.10 -16.40 19.23
N TYR A 166 6.22 -17.42 19.35
CA TYR A 166 6.05 -18.17 20.59
C TYR A 166 7.39 -18.72 21.11
N LEU A 167 7.59 -18.67 22.42
CA LEU A 167 8.81 -19.18 23.07
C LEU A 167 9.03 -20.67 22.84
N ASN A 168 7.94 -21.46 22.90
CA ASN A 168 7.99 -22.89 22.62
C ASN A 168 8.16 -23.14 21.11
N PRO A 169 9.26 -23.80 20.67
CA PRO A 169 9.52 -24.03 19.26
C PRO A 169 8.49 -24.92 18.58
N ASP A 170 7.95 -25.93 19.29
CA ASP A 170 6.95 -26.86 18.74
C ASP A 170 5.63 -26.12 18.49
N THR A 171 5.19 -25.32 19.46
CA THR A 171 4.00 -24.46 19.30
C THR A 171 4.18 -23.49 18.15
N ARG A 172 5.36 -22.87 18.04
CA ARG A 172 5.71 -21.97 16.93
C ARG A 172 5.62 -22.66 15.58
N ASN A 173 6.20 -23.87 15.48
CA ASN A 173 6.19 -24.66 14.24
C ASN A 173 4.77 -25.04 13.83
N VAL A 174 3.96 -25.53 14.75
CA VAL A 174 2.55 -25.89 14.51
C VAL A 174 1.74 -24.68 14.07
N ALA A 175 1.85 -23.56 14.78
CA ALA A 175 1.14 -22.32 14.44
C ALA A 175 1.55 -21.78 13.08
N SER A 176 2.85 -21.74 12.78
CA SER A 176 3.36 -21.29 11.47
C SER A 176 2.89 -22.19 10.34
N THR A 177 2.83 -23.51 10.58
CA THR A 177 2.28 -24.49 9.63
C THR A 177 0.78 -24.25 9.40
N GLY A 178 0.01 -24.03 10.46
CA GLY A 178 -1.41 -23.68 10.37
C GLY A 178 -1.66 -22.40 9.58
N LEU A 179 -0.81 -21.37 9.78
CA LEU A 179 -0.92 -20.10 9.06
C LEU A 179 -0.66 -20.23 7.54
N SER A 180 -0.02 -21.32 7.09
CA SER A 180 0.26 -21.50 5.66
C SER A 180 -1.01 -21.56 4.82
N VAL A 181 -2.12 -22.13 5.34
CA VAL A 181 -3.39 -22.21 4.60
C VAL A 181 -4.09 -20.84 4.48
N PHE A 182 -3.91 -19.95 5.47
CA PHE A 182 -4.38 -18.57 5.43
C PHE A 182 -3.56 -17.76 4.40
N ASN A 183 -2.25 -17.88 4.46
CA ASN A 183 -1.34 -17.20 3.53
C ASN A 183 -1.49 -17.69 2.09
N ASP A 184 -1.72 -18.99 1.84
CA ASP A 184 -2.06 -19.50 0.49
C ASP A 184 -3.35 -18.84 -0.02
N THR A 185 -4.37 -18.72 0.84
CA THR A 185 -5.63 -18.03 0.50
C THR A 185 -5.40 -16.56 0.15
N ILE A 186 -4.69 -15.81 0.99
CA ILE A 186 -4.36 -14.40 0.77
C ILE A 186 -3.66 -14.23 -0.58
N THR A 187 -2.62 -15.03 -0.82
CA THR A 187 -1.82 -14.96 -2.04
C THR A 187 -2.66 -15.24 -3.28
N ARG A 188 -3.47 -16.31 -3.26
CA ARG A 188 -4.35 -16.69 -4.40
C ARG A 188 -5.39 -15.62 -4.69
N GLU A 189 -6.08 -15.10 -3.66
CA GLU A 189 -7.11 -14.09 -3.87
C GLU A 189 -6.55 -12.75 -4.33
N ALA A 190 -5.37 -12.37 -3.85
CA ALA A 190 -4.65 -11.17 -4.31
C ALA A 190 -4.23 -11.31 -5.78
N PHE A 191 -3.58 -12.42 -6.12
CA PHE A 191 -3.03 -12.63 -7.47
C PHE A 191 -4.12 -12.84 -8.53
N ALA A 192 -5.22 -13.50 -8.18
CA ALA A 192 -6.37 -13.62 -9.08
C ALA A 192 -6.98 -12.26 -9.48
N ARG A 193 -6.72 -11.22 -8.69
CA ARG A 193 -7.24 -9.86 -8.93
C ARG A 193 -6.17 -8.86 -9.40
N GLY A 194 -4.93 -9.28 -9.56
CA GLY A 194 -3.81 -8.40 -9.93
C GLY A 194 -3.44 -7.41 -8.83
N VAL A 195 -3.60 -7.80 -7.54
CA VAL A 195 -3.25 -6.98 -6.38
C VAL A 195 -1.84 -7.30 -5.90
N PRO A 196 -0.96 -6.31 -5.69
CA PRO A 196 0.38 -6.54 -5.16
C PRO A 196 0.32 -6.99 -3.69
N LEU A 197 1.27 -7.84 -3.30
CA LEU A 197 1.39 -8.46 -1.99
C LEU A 197 2.67 -8.02 -1.28
N ILE A 198 2.54 -7.52 -0.05
CA ILE A 198 3.66 -7.35 0.88
C ILE A 198 3.80 -8.65 1.65
N ASP A 199 4.90 -9.36 1.45
CA ASP A 199 5.11 -10.64 2.14
C ASP A 199 5.82 -10.43 3.49
N LEU A 200 5.02 -10.23 4.53
CA LEU A 200 5.50 -10.01 5.88
C LEU A 200 6.28 -11.21 6.45
N ARG A 201 6.11 -12.42 5.92
CA ARG A 201 6.86 -13.60 6.35
C ARG A 201 8.36 -13.49 6.08
N LEU A 202 8.73 -12.76 5.03
CA LEU A 202 10.13 -12.52 4.66
C LEU A 202 10.70 -11.26 5.32
N ILE A 203 9.84 -10.34 5.76
CA ILE A 203 10.21 -9.08 6.42
C ILE A 203 10.50 -9.32 7.90
N PHE A 204 9.67 -10.15 8.57
CA PHE A 204 9.82 -10.49 9.99
C PHE A 204 10.79 -11.66 10.16
N ASN A 205 12.08 -11.37 10.14
CA ASN A 205 13.18 -12.33 10.14
C ASN A 205 14.09 -12.26 11.38
N ASP A 206 13.76 -11.43 12.36
CA ASP A 206 14.53 -11.22 13.61
C ASP A 206 13.56 -11.20 14.80
N ASP A 207 14.00 -11.76 15.95
CA ASP A 207 13.20 -11.73 17.19
C ASP A 207 12.89 -10.31 17.64
N ALA A 208 13.79 -9.37 17.40
CA ALA A 208 13.60 -7.96 17.73
C ALA A 208 12.52 -7.25 16.87
N ASP A 209 11.98 -7.90 15.84
CA ASP A 209 10.86 -7.37 15.06
C ASP A 209 9.52 -7.47 15.81
N TYR A 210 9.51 -8.24 16.90
CA TYR A 210 8.32 -8.53 17.69
C TYR A 210 8.33 -7.81 19.04
N ALA A 211 7.22 -7.20 19.41
CA ALA A 211 7.00 -6.62 20.73
C ALA A 211 6.55 -7.69 21.75
N ASN A 212 5.90 -8.74 21.26
CA ASN A 212 5.45 -9.93 22.00
C ASN A 212 5.36 -11.11 21.02
N ASP A 213 4.61 -12.15 21.35
CA ASP A 213 4.49 -13.36 20.52
C ASP A 213 3.97 -13.10 19.08
N VAL A 214 3.19 -12.04 18.86
CA VAL A 214 2.45 -11.80 17.61
C VAL A 214 2.48 -10.36 17.11
N GLU A 215 2.84 -9.38 17.94
CA GLU A 215 2.71 -7.97 17.58
C GLU A 215 4.03 -7.35 17.10
N PRO A 216 3.99 -6.40 16.16
CA PRO A 216 5.19 -5.71 15.70
C PRO A 216 5.78 -4.82 16.80
N SER A 217 7.11 -4.91 16.97
CA SER A 217 7.88 -3.92 17.72
C SER A 217 8.06 -2.62 16.92
N VAL A 218 8.70 -1.62 17.51
CA VAL A 218 9.18 -0.42 16.78
C VAL A 218 10.02 -0.82 15.56
N LYS A 219 10.95 -1.79 15.71
CA LYS A 219 11.80 -2.27 14.61
C LYS A 219 10.97 -2.97 13.52
N GLY A 220 10.03 -3.83 13.90
CA GLY A 220 9.11 -4.50 12.97
C GLY A 220 8.23 -3.48 12.25
N GLY A 221 7.69 -2.51 12.98
CA GLY A 221 6.89 -1.41 12.42
C GLY A 221 7.65 -0.58 11.39
N ALA A 222 8.90 -0.23 11.68
CA ALA A 222 9.77 0.48 10.75
C ALA A 222 10.04 -0.32 9.45
N LYS A 223 10.18 -1.65 9.54
CA LYS A 223 10.33 -2.52 8.36
C LYS A 223 9.04 -2.52 7.53
N ILE A 224 7.86 -2.66 8.16
CA ILE A 224 6.56 -2.58 7.49
C ILE A 224 6.42 -1.25 6.75
N ALA A 225 6.67 -0.13 7.43
CA ALA A 225 6.56 1.21 6.87
C ALA A 225 7.46 1.41 5.63
N ARG A 226 8.69 0.90 5.69
CA ARG A 226 9.65 0.97 4.57
C ARG A 226 9.14 0.23 3.34
N VAL A 227 8.64 -1.00 3.53
CA VAL A 227 8.16 -1.82 2.40
C VAL A 227 6.87 -1.23 1.81
N ILE A 228 5.96 -0.72 2.64
CA ILE A 228 4.79 0.01 2.16
C ILE A 228 5.23 1.22 1.32
N THR A 229 6.19 2.02 1.81
CA THR A 229 6.72 3.18 1.07
C THR A 229 7.33 2.77 -0.26
N THR A 230 8.14 1.71 -0.30
CA THR A 230 8.73 1.17 -1.54
C THR A 230 7.63 0.78 -2.52
N LEU A 231 6.65 -0.01 -2.08
CA LEU A 231 5.52 -0.42 -2.92
C LEU A 231 4.77 0.77 -3.49
N LEU A 232 4.38 1.74 -2.64
CA LEU A 232 3.60 2.91 -3.05
C LEU A 232 4.33 3.80 -4.06
N THR A 233 5.66 3.80 -4.04
CA THR A 233 6.49 4.66 -4.90
C THR A 233 7.01 3.97 -6.16
N THR A 234 7.01 2.64 -6.20
CA THR A 234 7.59 1.87 -7.32
C THR A 234 6.59 1.03 -8.09
N HIS A 235 5.47 0.60 -7.47
CA HIS A 235 4.46 -0.23 -8.14
C HIS A 235 3.64 0.59 -9.14
N ASP A 236 3.47 0.04 -10.35
CA ASP A 236 2.58 0.62 -11.36
C ASP A 236 1.15 0.08 -11.17
N PHE A 237 0.36 0.80 -10.39
CA PHE A 237 -1.05 0.47 -10.14
C PHE A 237 -1.97 0.63 -11.35
N THR A 238 -1.51 1.15 -12.47
CA THR A 238 -2.31 1.23 -13.71
C THR A 238 -2.42 -0.13 -14.40
N GLN A 239 -1.51 -1.05 -14.07
CA GLN A 239 -1.48 -2.41 -14.58
C GLN A 239 -2.07 -3.38 -13.56
N LYS A 240 -2.92 -4.30 -14.03
CA LYS A 240 -3.37 -5.43 -13.20
C LYS A 240 -2.28 -6.49 -13.14
N ARG A 241 -1.25 -6.24 -12.36
CA ARG A 241 -0.13 -7.14 -12.17
C ARG A 241 0.17 -7.29 -10.69
N SER A 242 0.16 -8.53 -10.20
CA SER A 242 0.62 -8.83 -8.86
C SER A 242 2.14 -8.93 -8.82
N GLU A 243 2.71 -8.30 -7.82
CA GLU A 243 4.14 -8.37 -7.47
C GLU A 243 4.25 -8.65 -5.98
N ILE A 244 5.35 -9.31 -5.57
CA ILE A 244 5.65 -9.55 -4.17
C ILE A 244 6.70 -8.53 -3.72
N TYR A 245 6.38 -7.82 -2.64
CA TYR A 245 7.27 -6.85 -2.00
C TYR A 245 7.83 -7.45 -0.71
N VAL A 246 9.14 -7.41 -0.57
CA VAL A 246 9.90 -7.88 0.59
C VAL A 246 10.90 -6.79 0.99
N GLY A 247 11.38 -6.83 2.23
CA GLY A 247 12.28 -5.82 2.78
C GLY A 247 13.68 -5.83 2.18
#